data_4d65c82278e04f00776df68b6dddb999
#
_entry.id   4d65c82278e04f00776df68b6dddb999
#
_cell.length_a   1.000
_cell.length_b   1.000
_cell.length_c   1.000
_cell.angle_alpha   90.00
_cell.angle_beta   90.00
_cell.angle_gamma   90.00
#
_symmetry.space_group_name_H-M   'P 1'
#
loop_
_entity.id
_entity.type
_entity.pdbx_description
1 polymer ?
#
loop_
_entity_poly.entity_id
_entity_poly.type
_entity_poly.pdbx_seq_one_letter_code
_entity_poly.pdbx_strand_id
1 'polypeptide(L)'
;MRIQVAVVLFSVVALVTAQKDTKKEEKEEFKCPEGYGNGNYADPSTCRRFYQCVDGFPYVNRCPSGLFFDDVQKFCTFKNEAKCGPLPNQPAPTTEAPGDLAKKCEPSECELPYCFCNKDGTLIPKGLNADEIPQIILLTFDGAVNLNNYDHYKKIFNGKRQNPNGCDIKGTFFISHEYSNYQQIQTLAHDGHEISLETISLQMGLQDKGYEEWVGEMIGMRSILKHFSNVSSNEINGMRAPFLKPGRNTQYKVIEDFGFIYDSSISVPPSPIPVWPYTLDYKIPHQCKSGTCPSKSFPGIWEVPLNAHFVESYEGGHCPYMDQCVLHNHDANDVFAWLQEDFERYYYQNKAPYMMPFHTNWFQIRELERGLHKFLDWTQTLPDVWFVTVTQALTWITDPKTLNQLNNYEPWNCKAKSTQTPKPCNISNKCALAFKEPASNISDTRYMETCFECPAVYPWLGDSHGTGIPGRDNYIDQSGGGGTGDDKGSSNDDEN
;
A
#
# COMPACT_ATOMS: atom_id res chain seq x y z
N MET A 1 3.66 10.87 -95.53
CA MET A 1 2.84 11.32 -94.43
C MET A 1 2.09 10.12 -93.93
N ARG A 2 2.64 9.41 -92.99
CA ARG A 2 2.03 8.16 -92.34
C ARG A 2 1.92 8.38 -90.83
N ILE A 3 0.72 8.45 -90.40
CA ILE A 3 0.37 8.54 -88.96
C ILE A 3 0.41 7.15 -88.37
N GLN A 4 1.29 6.89 -87.39
CA GLN A 4 1.26 5.70 -86.62
C GLN A 4 0.44 5.96 -85.34
N VAL A 5 -0.59 5.14 -85.16
CA VAL A 5 -1.41 5.08 -83.97
C VAL A 5 -0.73 4.10 -83.01
N ALA A 6 -0.29 4.60 -81.86
CA ALA A 6 0.22 3.78 -80.77
C ALA A 6 -0.96 3.35 -79.89
N VAL A 7 -1.19 2.06 -79.81
CA VAL A 7 -2.14 1.44 -78.86
C VAL A 7 -1.42 1.26 -77.51
N VAL A 8 -1.87 1.96 -76.47
CA VAL A 8 -1.41 1.79 -75.10
C VAL A 8 -2.31 0.74 -74.42
N LEU A 9 -1.76 -0.42 -74.17
CA LEU A 9 -2.38 -1.44 -73.31
C LEU A 9 -2.25 -1.01 -71.84
N PHE A 10 -3.35 -0.70 -71.16
CA PHE A 10 -3.42 -0.57 -69.74
C PHE A 10 -3.59 -1.95 -69.08
N SER A 11 -2.53 -2.44 -68.46
CA SER A 11 -2.60 -3.60 -67.56
C SER A 11 -3.15 -3.14 -66.22
N VAL A 12 -4.37 -3.52 -65.91
CA VAL A 12 -4.97 -3.35 -64.55
C VAL A 12 -4.38 -4.40 -63.67
N VAL A 13 -3.41 -4.06 -62.84
CA VAL A 13 -2.98 -4.89 -61.70
C VAL A 13 -3.96 -4.66 -60.56
N ALA A 14 -4.82 -5.64 -60.30
CA ALA A 14 -5.68 -5.67 -59.13
C ALA A 14 -4.80 -5.94 -57.89
N LEU A 15 -4.50 -4.90 -57.12
CA LEU A 15 -3.97 -5.03 -55.75
C LEU A 15 -5.12 -5.50 -54.86
N VAL A 16 -5.11 -6.77 -54.52
CA VAL A 16 -5.91 -7.30 -53.43
C VAL A 16 -5.25 -6.89 -52.15
N THR A 17 -5.68 -5.75 -51.57
CA THR A 17 -5.38 -5.41 -50.18
C THR A 17 -6.18 -6.33 -49.29
N ALA A 18 -5.51 -7.30 -48.67
CA ALA A 18 -6.07 -8.02 -47.54
C ALA A 18 -6.31 -7.04 -46.38
N GLN A 19 -7.53 -6.58 -46.23
CA GLN A 19 -7.98 -5.94 -45.01
C GLN A 19 -7.95 -7.00 -43.91
N LYS A 20 -6.95 -6.89 -43.02
CA LYS A 20 -7.01 -7.51 -41.71
C LYS A 20 -8.13 -6.83 -40.95
N ASP A 21 -9.29 -7.44 -40.89
CA ASP A 21 -10.32 -7.09 -39.92
C ASP A 21 -9.75 -7.31 -38.50
N THR A 22 -9.14 -6.29 -37.96
CA THR A 22 -9.00 -6.16 -36.51
C THR A 22 -10.38 -5.85 -35.96
N LYS A 23 -11.12 -6.90 -35.58
CA LYS A 23 -12.23 -6.71 -34.65
C LYS A 23 -11.64 -6.08 -33.40
N LYS A 24 -11.78 -4.73 -33.27
CA LYS A 24 -11.77 -4.05 -32.00
C LYS A 24 -12.91 -4.70 -31.22
N GLU A 25 -12.63 -5.48 -30.20
CA GLU A 25 -13.61 -5.78 -29.18
C GLU A 25 -14.00 -4.43 -28.59
N GLU A 26 -15.13 -3.89 -29.02
CA GLU A 26 -15.80 -2.80 -28.33
C GLU A 26 -16.10 -3.34 -26.94
N LYS A 27 -15.42 -2.81 -25.92
CA LYS A 27 -15.86 -2.95 -24.54
C LYS A 27 -17.30 -2.45 -24.53
N GLU A 28 -18.24 -3.32 -24.23
CA GLU A 28 -19.63 -2.91 -24.04
C GLU A 28 -19.65 -1.82 -22.99
N GLU A 29 -19.90 -0.61 -23.43
CA GLU A 29 -20.04 0.55 -22.56
C GLU A 29 -21.29 0.34 -21.70
N PHE A 30 -21.14 0.44 -20.38
CA PHE A 30 -22.27 0.25 -19.46
C PHE A 30 -23.39 1.23 -19.83
N LYS A 31 -24.60 0.70 -19.98
CA LYS A 31 -25.81 1.48 -20.24
C LYS A 31 -26.74 1.41 -19.04
N CYS A 32 -27.25 2.56 -18.64
CA CYS A 32 -28.26 2.61 -17.60
C CYS A 32 -29.48 1.80 -18.01
N PRO A 33 -30.07 0.96 -17.12
CA PRO A 33 -31.24 0.15 -17.44
C PRO A 33 -32.41 1.00 -17.86
N GLU A 34 -33.06 0.63 -18.97
CA GLU A 34 -34.26 1.32 -19.46
C GLU A 34 -35.41 1.15 -18.47
N GLY A 35 -36.09 2.25 -18.14
CA GLY A 35 -37.26 2.26 -17.24
C GLY A 35 -36.95 2.26 -15.76
N TYR A 36 -35.67 2.21 -15.35
CA TYR A 36 -35.26 2.42 -13.98
C TYR A 36 -34.72 3.85 -13.84
N GLY A 37 -35.22 4.56 -12.85
CA GLY A 37 -34.83 5.94 -12.55
C GLY A 37 -33.40 6.06 -12.09
N ASN A 38 -33.00 7.24 -11.64
CA ASN A 38 -31.68 7.53 -11.07
C ASN A 38 -31.35 6.51 -9.97
N GLY A 39 -30.09 5.99 -9.97
CA GLY A 39 -29.66 4.98 -9.01
C GLY A 39 -28.24 4.52 -9.23
N ASN A 40 -27.75 3.72 -8.28
CA ASN A 40 -26.41 3.15 -8.32
C ASN A 40 -26.46 1.68 -8.78
N TYR A 41 -25.56 1.30 -9.67
CA TYR A 41 -25.49 -0.03 -10.28
C TYR A 41 -24.06 -0.58 -10.23
N ALA A 42 -23.91 -1.86 -9.92
CA ALA A 42 -22.60 -2.50 -9.85
C ALA A 42 -21.85 -2.41 -11.19
N ASP A 43 -20.55 -2.16 -11.12
CA ASP A 43 -19.67 -2.34 -12.27
C ASP A 43 -19.46 -3.85 -12.51
N PRO A 44 -19.76 -4.37 -13.72
CA PRO A 44 -19.64 -5.80 -13.99
C PRO A 44 -18.20 -6.32 -13.96
N SER A 45 -17.20 -5.45 -13.91
CA SER A 45 -15.80 -5.82 -13.91
C SER A 45 -15.12 -5.74 -12.55
N THR A 46 -15.69 -5.00 -11.59
CA THR A 46 -15.05 -4.84 -10.27
C THR A 46 -16.02 -4.30 -9.21
N CYS A 47 -15.94 -4.84 -8.00
CA CYS A 47 -16.73 -4.37 -6.86
C CYS A 47 -16.25 -3.03 -6.28
N ARG A 48 -15.15 -2.49 -6.75
CA ARG A 48 -14.60 -1.19 -6.29
C ARG A 48 -15.17 0.01 -7.02
N ARG A 49 -15.86 -0.22 -8.14
CA ARG A 49 -16.55 0.79 -8.92
C ARG A 49 -18.04 0.51 -9.00
N PHE A 50 -18.79 1.55 -9.26
CA PHE A 50 -20.20 1.45 -9.58
C PHE A 50 -20.59 2.57 -10.55
N TYR A 51 -21.68 2.39 -11.25
CA TYR A 51 -22.23 3.40 -12.12
C TYR A 51 -23.39 4.10 -11.41
N GLN A 52 -23.33 5.41 -11.34
CA GLN A 52 -24.45 6.23 -10.90
C GLN A 52 -25.20 6.68 -12.14
N CYS A 53 -26.42 6.21 -12.31
CA CYS A 53 -27.30 6.65 -13.39
C CYS A 53 -28.06 7.90 -12.95
N VAL A 54 -27.94 8.98 -13.74
CA VAL A 54 -28.68 10.22 -13.57
C VAL A 54 -29.27 10.59 -14.91
N ASP A 55 -30.61 10.65 -14.99
CA ASP A 55 -31.37 10.97 -16.23
C ASP A 55 -30.95 10.12 -17.44
N GLY A 56 -30.61 8.83 -17.18
CA GLY A 56 -30.23 7.87 -18.20
C GLY A 56 -28.74 7.88 -18.58
N PHE A 57 -27.94 8.77 -18.00
CA PHE A 57 -26.49 8.84 -18.24
C PHE A 57 -25.72 8.14 -17.12
N PRO A 58 -24.79 7.22 -17.46
CA PRO A 58 -23.95 6.54 -16.48
C PRO A 58 -22.73 7.38 -16.11
N TYR A 59 -22.56 7.64 -14.83
CA TYR A 59 -21.37 8.26 -14.26
C TYR A 59 -20.58 7.21 -13.48
N VAL A 60 -19.33 6.99 -13.85
CA VAL A 60 -18.45 6.06 -13.13
C VAL A 60 -18.07 6.65 -11.79
N ASN A 61 -18.34 5.92 -10.72
CA ASN A 61 -17.94 6.25 -9.37
C ASN A 61 -17.11 5.12 -8.75
N ARG A 62 -16.28 5.45 -7.77
CA ARG A 62 -15.52 4.48 -6.98
C ARG A 62 -15.93 4.53 -5.52
N CYS A 63 -15.91 3.35 -4.91
CA CYS A 63 -16.01 3.27 -3.47
C CYS A 63 -14.77 3.90 -2.81
N PRO A 64 -14.93 4.62 -1.71
CA PRO A 64 -13.82 5.05 -0.87
C PRO A 64 -12.90 3.88 -0.54
N SER A 65 -11.64 4.20 -0.25
CA SER A 65 -10.61 3.22 0.08
C SER A 65 -11.09 2.23 1.15
N GLY A 66 -10.84 0.94 0.91
CA GLY A 66 -11.27 -0.14 1.81
C GLY A 66 -12.73 -0.56 1.70
N LEU A 67 -13.55 0.12 0.88
CA LEU A 67 -14.96 -0.22 0.69
C LEU A 67 -15.21 -0.82 -0.68
N PHE A 68 -16.26 -1.63 -0.75
CA PHE A 68 -16.75 -2.29 -1.95
C PHE A 68 -18.23 -1.95 -2.17
N PHE A 69 -18.63 -1.86 -3.41
CA PHE A 69 -20.02 -1.58 -3.74
C PHE A 69 -20.89 -2.81 -3.47
N ASP A 70 -21.91 -2.62 -2.66
CA ASP A 70 -22.96 -3.62 -2.42
C ASP A 70 -24.10 -3.41 -3.41
N ASP A 71 -24.31 -4.38 -4.31
CA ASP A 71 -25.33 -4.26 -5.34
C ASP A 71 -26.76 -4.48 -4.80
N VAL A 72 -26.90 -5.03 -3.61
CA VAL A 72 -28.20 -5.18 -2.93
C VAL A 72 -28.59 -3.90 -2.21
N GLN A 73 -27.65 -3.34 -1.44
CA GLN A 73 -27.87 -2.13 -0.63
C GLN A 73 -27.63 -0.83 -1.43
N LYS A 74 -26.98 -0.92 -2.62
CA LYS A 74 -26.72 0.19 -3.54
C LYS A 74 -25.81 1.29 -2.99
N PHE A 75 -24.94 0.95 -2.04
CA PHE A 75 -23.89 1.84 -1.50
C PHE A 75 -22.60 1.07 -1.21
N CYS A 76 -21.53 1.81 -0.90
CA CYS A 76 -20.24 1.23 -0.57
C CYS A 76 -20.19 0.82 0.91
N THR A 77 -19.90 -0.45 1.18
CA THR A 77 -19.73 -1.02 2.51
C THR A 77 -18.44 -1.84 2.60
N PHE A 78 -18.17 -2.41 3.77
CA PHE A 78 -16.97 -3.22 3.97
C PHE A 78 -17.02 -4.49 3.09
N LYS A 79 -15.84 -4.93 2.64
CA LYS A 79 -15.71 -6.07 1.72
C LYS A 79 -16.44 -7.33 2.20
N ASN A 80 -16.35 -7.63 3.49
CA ASN A 80 -16.99 -8.78 4.12
C ASN A 80 -18.54 -8.68 4.18
N GLU A 81 -19.08 -7.50 3.96
CA GLU A 81 -20.52 -7.22 3.98
C GLU A 81 -21.08 -6.98 2.57
N ALA A 82 -20.22 -6.54 1.65
CA ALA A 82 -20.60 -6.19 0.30
C ALA A 82 -21.02 -7.43 -0.50
N LYS A 83 -22.26 -7.40 -1.00
CA LYS A 83 -22.72 -8.35 -2.03
C LYS A 83 -22.48 -7.71 -3.39
N CYS A 84 -21.32 -8.00 -3.96
CA CYS A 84 -21.02 -7.58 -5.33
C CYS A 84 -22.07 -8.13 -6.28
N GLY A 85 -22.46 -7.33 -7.26
CA GLY A 85 -23.34 -7.79 -8.35
C GLY A 85 -22.70 -8.96 -9.13
N PRO A 86 -23.43 -9.55 -10.09
CA PRO A 86 -22.96 -10.72 -10.83
C PRO A 86 -21.68 -10.35 -11.60
N LEU A 87 -20.53 -10.66 -11.02
CA LEU A 87 -19.27 -10.69 -11.74
C LEU A 87 -19.32 -11.88 -12.71
N PRO A 88 -18.94 -11.73 -13.99
CA PRO A 88 -18.85 -12.87 -14.88
C PRO A 88 -17.92 -13.90 -14.25
N ASN A 89 -18.32 -15.17 -14.28
CA ASN A 89 -17.59 -16.31 -13.73
C ASN A 89 -16.10 -16.18 -14.01
N GLN A 90 -15.31 -15.96 -12.97
CA GLN A 90 -13.86 -16.02 -13.10
C GLN A 90 -13.49 -17.49 -13.40
N PRO A 91 -12.79 -17.75 -14.50
CA PRO A 91 -12.21 -19.07 -14.71
C PRO A 91 -11.15 -19.32 -13.63
N ALA A 92 -11.04 -20.58 -13.21
CA ALA A 92 -9.96 -21.04 -12.34
C ALA A 92 -8.58 -20.59 -12.86
N PRO A 93 -7.57 -20.39 -12.00
CA PRO A 93 -6.27 -19.85 -12.40
C PRO A 93 -5.63 -20.74 -13.45
N THR A 94 -5.75 -20.35 -14.69
CA THR A 94 -5.05 -20.94 -15.82
C THR A 94 -3.84 -20.07 -16.15
N THR A 95 -2.74 -20.72 -16.47
CA THR A 95 -1.50 -20.18 -17.03
C THR A 95 -1.71 -18.87 -17.79
N GLU A 96 -0.98 -17.84 -17.40
CA GLU A 96 -1.08 -16.47 -17.92
C GLU A 96 -1.21 -16.42 -19.44
N ALA A 97 -2.37 -15.97 -19.91
CA ALA A 97 -2.56 -15.71 -21.33
C ALA A 97 -1.89 -14.38 -21.72
N PRO A 98 -1.31 -14.25 -22.92
CA PRO A 98 -0.60 -13.05 -23.38
C PRO A 98 -1.44 -11.77 -23.42
N GLY A 99 -2.75 -11.82 -23.17
CA GLY A 99 -3.69 -10.70 -23.23
C GLY A 99 -3.87 -9.91 -21.92
N ASP A 100 -3.33 -10.41 -20.78
CA ASP A 100 -3.59 -9.83 -19.45
C ASP A 100 -2.53 -8.83 -18.99
N LEU A 101 -1.58 -8.48 -19.84
CA LEU A 101 -0.51 -7.55 -19.44
C LEU A 101 -1.03 -6.11 -19.33
N ALA A 102 -0.58 -5.41 -18.30
CA ALA A 102 -0.87 -4.00 -18.13
C ALA A 102 -0.39 -3.17 -19.34
N LYS A 103 -1.28 -2.33 -19.86
CA LYS A 103 -0.97 -1.42 -20.97
C LYS A 103 -0.04 -0.30 -20.48
N LYS A 104 0.66 0.33 -21.39
CA LYS A 104 1.39 1.57 -21.06
C LYS A 104 0.41 2.63 -20.60
N CYS A 105 0.88 3.51 -19.71
CA CYS A 105 0.10 4.65 -19.24
C CYS A 105 -0.41 5.49 -20.43
N GLU A 106 -1.72 5.74 -20.40
CA GLU A 106 -2.39 6.69 -21.30
C GLU A 106 -3.01 7.79 -20.43
N PRO A 107 -2.35 8.96 -20.31
CA PRO A 107 -2.78 10.02 -19.39
C PRO A 107 -4.19 10.53 -19.64
N SER A 108 -4.70 10.42 -20.86
CA SER A 108 -6.07 10.80 -21.20
C SER A 108 -7.15 9.84 -20.67
N GLU A 109 -6.74 8.62 -20.28
CA GLU A 109 -7.63 7.60 -19.73
C GLU A 109 -7.41 7.37 -18.22
N CYS A 110 -6.51 8.15 -17.59
CA CYS A 110 -6.08 7.96 -16.21
C CYS A 110 -6.09 9.29 -15.45
N GLU A 111 -7.17 9.54 -14.74
CA GLU A 111 -7.37 10.80 -14.03
C GLU A 111 -7.61 10.59 -12.54
N LEU A 112 -7.04 11.47 -11.72
CA LEU A 112 -7.32 11.56 -10.29
C LEU A 112 -8.81 11.91 -10.07
N PRO A 113 -9.44 11.39 -9.02
CA PRO A 113 -8.86 10.64 -7.89
C PRO A 113 -8.71 9.14 -8.12
N TYR A 114 -9.08 8.61 -9.27
CA TYR A 114 -9.25 7.17 -9.48
C TYR A 114 -8.01 6.47 -10.00
N CYS A 115 -7.21 7.18 -10.77
CA CYS A 115 -6.03 6.68 -11.43
C CYS A 115 -4.97 7.78 -11.49
N PHE A 116 -3.72 7.39 -11.26
CA PHE A 116 -2.59 8.30 -11.46
C PHE A 116 -1.43 7.55 -12.09
N CYS A 117 -1.15 7.85 -13.32
CA CYS A 117 0.02 7.37 -14.03
C CYS A 117 0.60 8.47 -14.94
N ASN A 118 1.88 8.35 -15.23
CA ASN A 118 2.54 9.16 -16.25
C ASN A 118 3.72 8.38 -16.85
N LYS A 119 4.32 8.92 -17.90
CA LYS A 119 5.28 8.20 -18.73
C LYS A 119 6.51 7.68 -17.98
N ASP A 120 7.01 8.46 -17.01
CA ASP A 120 8.26 8.19 -16.27
C ASP A 120 8.10 8.28 -14.75
N GLY A 121 6.89 8.53 -14.26
CA GLY A 121 6.59 8.63 -12.85
C GLY A 121 6.97 9.97 -12.19
N THR A 122 7.49 10.95 -12.91
CA THR A 122 8.05 12.17 -12.30
C THR A 122 7.10 13.36 -12.30
N LEU A 123 5.95 13.27 -12.97
CA LEU A 123 4.99 14.34 -13.10
C LEU A 123 4.27 14.61 -11.77
N ILE A 124 4.21 15.89 -11.40
CA ILE A 124 3.45 16.33 -10.21
C ILE A 124 1.95 16.09 -10.43
N PRO A 125 1.22 15.56 -9.41
CA PRO A 125 -0.22 15.35 -9.50
C PRO A 125 -0.99 16.60 -9.95
N LYS A 126 -1.94 16.43 -10.85
CA LYS A 126 -2.71 17.49 -11.51
C LYS A 126 -1.86 18.56 -12.24
N GLY A 127 -0.56 18.35 -12.44
CA GLY A 127 0.32 19.32 -13.07
C GLY A 127 0.47 20.63 -12.29
N LEU A 128 0.34 20.58 -10.96
CA LEU A 128 0.57 21.74 -10.08
C LEU A 128 2.04 22.18 -10.13
N ASN A 129 2.30 23.42 -9.75
CA ASN A 129 3.67 23.91 -9.66
C ASN A 129 4.34 23.44 -8.35
N ALA A 130 5.62 23.11 -8.41
CA ALA A 130 6.36 22.62 -7.24
C ALA A 130 6.41 23.60 -6.06
N ASP A 131 6.40 24.89 -6.31
CA ASP A 131 6.38 25.97 -5.31
C ASP A 131 5.02 26.18 -4.65
N GLU A 132 3.94 25.60 -5.19
CA GLU A 132 2.58 25.70 -4.66
C GLU A 132 2.19 24.50 -3.78
N ILE A 133 2.99 23.44 -3.78
CA ILE A 133 2.66 22.17 -3.10
C ILE A 133 3.59 21.88 -1.91
N PRO A 134 3.14 21.09 -0.92
CA PRO A 134 3.98 20.70 0.20
C PRO A 134 5.10 19.76 -0.23
N GLN A 135 6.24 19.85 0.44
CA GLN A 135 7.19 18.75 0.50
C GLN A 135 6.75 17.77 1.57
N ILE A 136 6.27 16.63 1.16
CA ILE A 136 5.87 15.55 2.06
C ILE A 136 7.11 14.75 2.46
N ILE A 137 7.26 14.48 3.77
CA ILE A 137 8.23 13.52 4.31
C ILE A 137 7.46 12.34 4.90
N LEU A 138 7.84 11.13 4.50
CA LEU A 138 7.31 9.87 4.99
C LEU A 138 8.35 9.18 5.87
N LEU A 139 8.20 9.26 7.18
CA LEU A 139 9.00 8.45 8.10
C LEU A 139 8.39 7.06 8.17
N THR A 140 9.11 6.05 7.69
CA THR A 140 8.62 4.67 7.73
C THR A 140 9.58 3.76 8.47
N PHE A 141 9.02 2.81 9.22
CA PHE A 141 9.78 1.92 10.10
C PHE A 141 9.34 0.48 9.83
N ASP A 142 10.31 -0.37 9.54
CA ASP A 142 10.08 -1.76 9.16
C ASP A 142 10.53 -2.72 10.28
N GLY A 143 9.73 -3.74 10.51
CA GLY A 143 10.05 -4.82 11.43
C GLY A 143 9.24 -4.81 12.73
N ALA A 144 9.74 -5.53 13.73
CA ALA A 144 9.11 -5.63 15.03
C ALA A 144 9.23 -4.34 15.83
N VAL A 145 8.17 -3.97 16.55
CA VAL A 145 8.22 -2.90 17.56
C VAL A 145 8.43 -3.53 18.93
N ASN A 146 9.50 -3.16 19.60
CA ASN A 146 9.86 -3.70 20.92
C ASN A 146 10.80 -2.75 21.69
N LEU A 147 11.36 -3.24 22.80
CA LEU A 147 12.23 -2.44 23.67
C LEU A 147 13.51 -1.91 22.98
N ASN A 148 13.93 -2.53 21.88
CA ASN A 148 15.16 -2.11 21.19
C ASN A 148 14.97 -0.83 20.35
N ASN A 149 13.72 -0.50 19.98
CA ASN A 149 13.44 0.62 19.08
C ASN A 149 12.36 1.58 19.58
N TYR A 150 11.46 1.15 20.45
CA TYR A 150 10.32 1.96 20.87
C TYR A 150 10.73 3.29 21.56
N ASP A 151 11.79 3.30 22.36
CA ASP A 151 12.27 4.53 22.99
C ASP A 151 12.86 5.53 21.98
N HIS A 152 13.41 5.05 20.87
CA HIS A 152 13.86 5.91 19.77
C HIS A 152 12.64 6.56 19.06
N TYR A 153 11.58 5.81 18.83
CA TYR A 153 10.34 6.35 18.25
C TYR A 153 9.74 7.44 19.14
N LYS A 154 9.70 7.25 20.46
CA LYS A 154 9.25 8.29 21.41
C LYS A 154 10.10 9.56 21.37
N LYS A 155 11.40 9.47 21.07
CA LYS A 155 12.25 10.66 20.91
C LYS A 155 11.95 11.41 19.60
N ILE A 156 11.59 10.70 18.54
CA ILE A 156 11.20 11.29 17.25
C ILE A 156 9.84 11.97 17.40
N PHE A 157 8.85 11.25 17.94
CA PHE A 157 7.45 11.65 18.05
C PHE A 157 7.10 12.17 19.45
N ASN A 158 7.88 13.13 19.94
CA ASN A 158 7.78 13.63 21.31
C ASN A 158 6.85 14.85 21.49
N GLY A 159 6.06 15.20 20.45
CA GLY A 159 5.17 16.35 20.45
C GLY A 159 5.88 17.72 20.32
N LYS A 160 7.20 17.75 20.20
CA LYS A 160 7.96 19.02 20.00
C LYS A 160 8.06 19.40 18.53
N ARG A 161 8.02 18.40 17.63
CA ARG A 161 8.05 18.59 16.19
C ARG A 161 6.63 18.56 15.65
N GLN A 162 6.27 19.62 14.95
CA GLN A 162 4.91 19.81 14.48
C GLN A 162 4.89 20.19 13.00
N ASN A 163 3.84 19.79 12.33
CA ASN A 163 3.51 20.26 10.99
C ASN A 163 3.09 21.73 11.00
N PRO A 164 3.12 22.45 9.87
CA PRO A 164 2.74 23.87 9.80
C PRO A 164 1.35 24.20 10.36
N ASN A 165 0.43 23.24 10.42
CA ASN A 165 -0.89 23.41 11.04
C ASN A 165 -0.90 23.21 12.58
N GLY A 166 0.26 22.99 13.20
CA GLY A 166 0.41 22.76 14.64
C GLY A 166 0.12 21.33 15.09
N CYS A 167 -0.14 20.40 14.17
CA CYS A 167 -0.31 18.98 14.51
C CYS A 167 1.04 18.27 14.62
N ASP A 168 1.17 17.35 15.56
CA ASP A 168 2.37 16.54 15.73
C ASP A 168 2.68 15.73 14.47
N ILE A 169 3.97 15.60 14.17
CA ILE A 169 4.43 14.76 13.06
C ILE A 169 4.05 13.28 13.28
N LYS A 170 3.75 12.57 12.20
CA LYS A 170 3.37 11.16 12.23
C LYS A 170 4.27 10.32 11.33
N GLY A 171 4.26 9.00 11.54
CA GLY A 171 4.98 8.03 10.72
C GLY A 171 4.13 6.79 10.46
N THR A 172 4.63 5.92 9.57
CA THR A 172 4.01 4.66 9.19
C THR A 172 4.92 3.50 9.61
N PHE A 173 4.33 2.48 10.23
CA PHE A 173 5.04 1.31 10.74
C PHE A 173 4.60 0.07 9.97
N PHE A 174 5.51 -0.55 9.24
CA PHE A 174 5.32 -1.84 8.58
C PHE A 174 5.75 -2.94 9.55
N ILE A 175 4.77 -3.59 10.15
CA ILE A 175 4.98 -4.48 11.30
C ILE A 175 5.20 -5.91 10.87
N SER A 176 6.27 -6.52 11.38
CA SER A 176 6.50 -7.96 11.39
C SER A 176 6.11 -8.58 12.73
N HIS A 177 5.88 -9.90 12.73
CA HIS A 177 5.32 -10.57 13.91
C HIS A 177 6.35 -10.89 14.99
N GLU A 178 7.47 -11.54 14.61
CA GLU A 178 8.42 -12.08 15.57
C GLU A 178 9.07 -10.99 16.41
N TYR A 179 9.09 -11.16 17.73
CA TYR A 179 9.59 -10.21 18.74
C TYR A 179 8.77 -8.92 18.90
N SER A 180 7.56 -8.82 18.35
CA SER A 180 6.72 -7.63 18.47
C SER A 180 6.03 -7.52 19.84
N ASN A 181 5.98 -6.29 20.36
CA ASN A 181 5.19 -5.89 21.52
C ASN A 181 3.90 -5.19 21.03
N TYR A 182 2.79 -5.91 21.11
CA TYR A 182 1.50 -5.43 20.61
C TYR A 182 0.88 -4.32 21.44
N GLN A 183 1.25 -4.18 22.73
CA GLN A 183 0.85 -3.03 23.54
C GLN A 183 1.52 -1.73 23.02
N GLN A 184 2.79 -1.80 22.63
CA GLN A 184 3.49 -0.66 22.03
C GLN A 184 2.95 -0.31 20.65
N ILE A 185 2.62 -1.32 19.81
CA ILE A 185 1.97 -1.13 18.52
C ILE A 185 0.60 -0.45 18.71
N GLN A 186 -0.20 -0.91 19.69
CA GLN A 186 -1.47 -0.28 20.04
C GLN A 186 -1.28 1.18 20.48
N THR A 187 -0.20 1.48 21.21
CA THR A 187 0.12 2.87 21.59
C THR A 187 0.38 3.74 20.35
N LEU A 188 1.23 3.26 19.43
CA LEU A 188 1.53 3.99 18.20
C LEU A 188 0.27 4.27 17.37
N ALA A 189 -0.60 3.26 17.21
CA ALA A 189 -1.88 3.43 16.52
C ALA A 189 -2.81 4.41 17.24
N HIS A 190 -2.92 4.31 18.58
CA HIS A 190 -3.72 5.24 19.39
C HIS A 190 -3.25 6.69 19.26
N ASP A 191 -1.93 6.90 19.15
CA ASP A 191 -1.31 8.21 19.00
C ASP A 191 -1.41 8.75 17.56
N GLY A 192 -2.06 8.00 16.65
CA GLY A 192 -2.37 8.41 15.28
C GLY A 192 -1.27 8.13 14.27
N HIS A 193 -0.32 7.25 14.58
CA HIS A 193 0.58 6.69 13.58
C HIS A 193 -0.14 5.63 12.76
N GLU A 194 0.27 5.45 11.51
CA GLU A 194 -0.26 4.41 10.65
C GLU A 194 0.43 3.08 10.95
N ILE A 195 -0.38 2.04 11.15
CA ILE A 195 0.08 0.66 11.22
C ILE A 195 -0.25 -0.03 9.89
N SER A 196 0.79 -0.47 9.24
CA SER A 196 0.74 -1.29 8.03
C SER A 196 1.44 -2.62 8.31
N LEU A 197 1.47 -3.53 7.38
CA LEU A 197 2.05 -4.83 7.64
C LEU A 197 3.22 -5.16 6.71
N GLU A 198 4.15 -5.92 7.25
CA GLU A 198 5.01 -6.82 6.50
C GLU A 198 4.32 -8.19 6.43
N THR A 199 4.99 -9.23 6.91
CA THR A 199 4.46 -10.60 6.93
C THR A 199 4.69 -11.25 8.29
N ILE A 200 4.08 -12.41 8.52
CA ILE A 200 4.27 -13.15 9.77
C ILE A 200 5.71 -13.67 9.89
N SER A 201 6.18 -14.37 8.85
CA SER A 201 7.42 -15.17 8.94
C SER A 201 8.67 -14.43 8.43
N LEU A 202 8.51 -13.31 7.72
CA LEU A 202 9.60 -12.65 6.97
C LEU A 202 10.42 -13.65 6.13
N GLN A 203 9.75 -14.60 5.49
CA GLN A 203 10.37 -15.73 4.81
C GLN A 203 11.14 -15.29 3.56
N MET A 204 12.40 -15.70 3.45
CA MET A 204 13.12 -15.59 2.20
C MET A 204 12.47 -16.48 1.12
N GLY A 205 12.34 -15.94 -0.10
CA GLY A 205 11.72 -16.68 -1.21
C GLY A 205 10.19 -16.57 -1.27
N LEU A 206 9.56 -15.80 -0.41
CA LEU A 206 8.11 -15.57 -0.44
C LEU A 206 7.65 -15.01 -1.80
N GLN A 207 8.49 -14.20 -2.47
CA GLN A 207 8.19 -13.65 -3.80
C GLN A 207 7.91 -14.71 -4.87
N ASP A 208 8.34 -15.95 -4.66
CA ASP A 208 8.14 -17.07 -5.58
C ASP A 208 7.02 -18.03 -5.14
N LYS A 209 6.33 -17.71 -4.06
CA LYS A 209 5.23 -18.51 -3.51
C LYS A 209 3.88 -18.22 -4.16
N GLY A 210 2.93 -19.11 -3.93
CA GLY A 210 1.59 -19.04 -4.47
C GLY A 210 0.67 -18.09 -3.68
N TYR A 211 -0.58 -18.03 -4.15
CA TYR A 211 -1.60 -17.15 -3.60
C TYR A 211 -1.91 -17.46 -2.13
N GLU A 212 -2.05 -18.75 -1.81
CA GLU A 212 -2.40 -19.21 -0.46
C GLU A 212 -1.34 -18.83 0.59
N GLU A 213 -0.06 -18.94 0.23
CA GLU A 213 1.04 -18.56 1.12
C GLU A 213 1.03 -17.04 1.35
N TRP A 214 0.80 -16.23 0.31
CA TRP A 214 0.68 -14.79 0.45
C TRP A 214 -0.54 -14.39 1.31
N VAL A 215 -1.68 -15.08 1.14
CA VAL A 215 -2.86 -14.89 2.00
C VAL A 215 -2.52 -15.23 3.45
N GLY A 216 -1.91 -16.38 3.71
CA GLY A 216 -1.49 -16.78 5.05
C GLY A 216 -0.59 -15.74 5.72
N GLU A 217 0.40 -15.24 5.01
CA GLU A 217 1.36 -14.25 5.50
C GLU A 217 0.72 -12.88 5.77
N MET A 218 -0.03 -12.35 4.81
CA MET A 218 -0.57 -10.99 4.88
C MET A 218 -1.84 -10.91 5.72
N ILE A 219 -2.80 -11.79 5.46
CA ILE A 219 -4.09 -11.74 6.15
C ILE A 219 -3.96 -12.31 7.56
N GLY A 220 -3.09 -13.32 7.74
CA GLY A 220 -2.69 -13.77 9.06
C GLY A 220 -2.07 -12.65 9.89
N MET A 221 -1.14 -11.88 9.33
CA MET A 221 -0.53 -10.75 10.04
C MET A 221 -1.56 -9.66 10.38
N ARG A 222 -2.47 -9.34 9.46
CA ARG A 222 -3.58 -8.40 9.73
C ARG A 222 -4.49 -8.89 10.85
N SER A 223 -4.76 -10.20 10.89
CA SER A 223 -5.54 -10.84 11.95
C SER A 223 -4.82 -10.76 13.31
N ILE A 224 -3.52 -11.05 13.35
CA ILE A 224 -2.67 -10.91 14.54
C ILE A 224 -2.71 -9.48 15.08
N LEU A 225 -2.49 -8.47 14.23
CA LEU A 225 -2.54 -7.06 14.61
C LEU A 225 -3.91 -6.68 15.20
N LYS A 226 -4.99 -7.07 14.53
CA LYS A 226 -6.35 -6.83 15.04
C LYS A 226 -6.55 -7.47 16.41
N HIS A 227 -6.14 -8.72 16.58
CA HIS A 227 -6.42 -9.50 17.79
C HIS A 227 -5.57 -9.03 18.97
N PHE A 228 -4.27 -8.79 18.78
CA PHE A 228 -3.34 -8.54 19.87
C PHE A 228 -2.98 -7.07 20.11
N SER A 229 -3.24 -6.17 19.14
CA SER A 229 -3.04 -4.73 19.29
C SER A 229 -4.31 -3.91 19.13
N ASN A 230 -5.45 -4.55 18.91
CA ASN A 230 -6.75 -3.88 18.74
C ASN A 230 -6.77 -2.80 17.61
N VAL A 231 -5.86 -2.94 16.66
CA VAL A 231 -5.86 -2.10 15.44
C VAL A 231 -6.93 -2.64 14.50
N SER A 232 -7.85 -1.77 14.09
CA SER A 232 -8.91 -2.16 13.17
C SER A 232 -8.34 -2.63 11.83
N SER A 233 -8.85 -3.74 11.28
CA SER A 233 -8.44 -4.21 9.95
C SER A 233 -8.67 -3.17 8.85
N ASN A 234 -9.62 -2.25 9.05
CA ASN A 234 -9.94 -1.17 8.12
C ASN A 234 -8.94 -0.01 8.20
N GLU A 235 -8.12 0.06 9.25
CA GLU A 235 -7.05 1.03 9.41
C GLU A 235 -5.70 0.50 8.88
N ILE A 236 -5.61 -0.81 8.57
CA ILE A 236 -4.41 -1.43 7.99
C ILE A 236 -4.53 -1.38 6.47
N ASN A 237 -4.01 -0.30 5.89
CA ASN A 237 -4.24 0.05 4.50
C ASN A 237 -3.16 -0.43 3.53
N GLY A 238 -1.97 -0.72 4.02
CA GLY A 238 -0.83 -1.03 3.17
C GLY A 238 0.02 -2.17 3.66
N MET A 239 0.93 -2.55 2.79
CA MET A 239 1.94 -3.55 3.10
C MET A 239 3.29 -3.23 2.47
N ARG A 240 4.33 -3.88 2.99
CA ARG A 240 5.68 -3.92 2.42
C ARG A 240 6.18 -5.36 2.39
N ALA A 241 6.59 -5.84 1.22
CA ALA A 241 7.09 -7.19 1.05
C ALA A 241 8.48 -7.36 1.72
N PRO A 242 8.76 -8.50 2.35
CA PRO A 242 10.06 -8.78 2.93
C PRO A 242 11.19 -8.55 1.93
N PHE A 243 12.28 -7.92 2.40
CA PHE A 243 13.48 -7.63 1.61
C PHE A 243 13.24 -6.80 0.33
N LEU A 244 12.13 -6.07 0.25
CA LEU A 244 11.70 -5.34 -0.96
C LEU A 244 11.63 -6.24 -2.20
N LYS A 245 11.17 -7.48 -2.02
CA LYS A 245 11.00 -8.44 -3.11
C LYS A 245 9.50 -8.68 -3.34
N PRO A 246 8.89 -7.90 -4.25
CA PRO A 246 7.47 -8.06 -4.52
C PRO A 246 7.14 -9.43 -5.12
N GLY A 247 5.98 -9.96 -4.74
CA GLY A 247 5.47 -11.28 -5.14
C GLY A 247 4.82 -11.31 -6.51
N ARG A 248 5.31 -10.52 -7.46
CA ARG A 248 4.77 -10.45 -8.82
C ARG A 248 3.26 -10.16 -8.79
N ASN A 249 2.49 -10.73 -9.71
CA ASN A 249 1.04 -10.56 -9.75
C ASN A 249 0.31 -11.19 -8.54
N THR A 250 0.91 -12.18 -7.91
CA THR A 250 0.27 -12.94 -6.81
C THR A 250 0.04 -12.08 -5.58
N GLN A 251 1.06 -11.35 -5.13
CA GLN A 251 0.94 -10.41 -4.00
C GLN A 251 -0.13 -9.34 -4.26
N TYR A 252 -0.10 -8.73 -5.45
CA TYR A 252 -1.05 -7.66 -5.80
C TYR A 252 -2.48 -8.18 -5.94
N LYS A 253 -2.64 -9.45 -6.31
CA LYS A 253 -3.95 -10.09 -6.30
C LYS A 253 -4.50 -10.22 -4.86
N VAL A 254 -3.65 -10.57 -3.88
CA VAL A 254 -4.05 -10.58 -2.47
C VAL A 254 -4.37 -9.17 -1.98
N ILE A 255 -3.56 -8.16 -2.33
CA ILE A 255 -3.83 -6.75 -2.03
C ILE A 255 -5.22 -6.35 -2.54
N GLU A 256 -5.54 -6.68 -3.79
CA GLU A 256 -6.82 -6.42 -4.41
C GLU A 256 -7.97 -7.14 -3.70
N ASP A 257 -7.85 -8.45 -3.51
CA ASP A 257 -8.92 -9.30 -2.98
C ASP A 257 -9.26 -8.98 -1.53
N PHE A 258 -8.28 -8.55 -0.74
CA PHE A 258 -8.46 -8.24 0.67
C PHE A 258 -8.54 -6.73 1.00
N GLY A 259 -8.68 -5.89 -0.04
CA GLY A 259 -9.03 -4.49 0.11
C GLY A 259 -7.94 -3.60 0.69
N PHE A 260 -6.66 -3.95 0.52
CA PHE A 260 -5.58 -3.02 0.79
C PHE A 260 -5.58 -1.87 -0.23
N ILE A 261 -5.07 -0.73 0.18
CA ILE A 261 -5.03 0.48 -0.64
C ILE A 261 -3.73 0.57 -1.41
N TYR A 262 -2.61 0.19 -0.76
CA TYR A 262 -1.29 0.37 -1.35
C TYR A 262 -0.32 -0.76 -1.01
N ASP A 263 0.68 -0.87 -1.87
CA ASP A 263 1.95 -1.55 -1.66
C ASP A 263 3.09 -0.52 -1.58
N SER A 264 4.13 -0.86 -0.85
CA SER A 264 5.37 -0.07 -0.80
C SER A 264 6.57 -1.01 -0.83
N SER A 265 6.64 -1.86 -1.85
CA SER A 265 7.68 -2.89 -1.98
C SER A 265 8.64 -2.64 -3.13
N ILE A 266 8.26 -1.81 -4.10
CA ILE A 266 9.05 -1.64 -5.33
C ILE A 266 10.12 -0.59 -5.13
N SER A 267 11.39 -1.01 -5.24
CA SER A 267 12.53 -0.11 -5.28
C SER A 267 12.74 0.43 -6.69
N VAL A 268 12.87 1.74 -6.81
CA VAL A 268 13.16 2.44 -8.06
C VAL A 268 14.65 2.40 -8.34
N PRO A 269 15.09 2.16 -9.58
CA PRO A 269 16.47 2.40 -9.97
C PRO A 269 16.87 3.86 -9.69
N PRO A 270 18.15 4.14 -9.42
CA PRO A 270 18.61 5.50 -9.18
C PRO A 270 18.19 6.43 -10.32
N SER A 271 17.53 7.53 -9.97
CA SER A 271 17.08 8.55 -10.92
C SER A 271 17.36 9.94 -10.34
N PRO A 272 17.83 10.90 -11.15
CA PRO A 272 18.02 12.28 -10.70
C PRO A 272 16.71 12.92 -10.21
N ILE A 273 15.60 12.58 -10.86
CA ILE A 273 14.28 13.08 -10.50
C ILE A 273 13.51 11.95 -9.81
N PRO A 274 13.03 12.16 -8.57
CA PRO A 274 12.28 11.14 -7.84
C PRO A 274 10.93 10.81 -8.49
N VAL A 275 10.52 9.56 -8.33
CA VAL A 275 9.24 9.04 -8.83
C VAL A 275 8.15 9.28 -7.78
N TRP A 276 7.01 9.79 -8.21
CA TRP A 276 5.81 9.93 -7.40
C TRP A 276 5.11 8.58 -7.19
N PRO A 277 4.34 8.39 -6.11
CA PRO A 277 3.39 7.28 -6.02
C PRO A 277 2.45 7.26 -7.22
N TYR A 278 2.12 6.07 -7.69
CA TYR A 278 1.27 5.85 -8.88
C TYR A 278 0.31 4.69 -8.65
N THR A 279 -0.75 4.61 -9.46
CA THR A 279 -1.67 3.47 -9.41
C THR A 279 -1.28 2.39 -10.41
N LEU A 280 -1.59 1.15 -10.07
CA LEU A 280 -1.27 -0.03 -10.89
C LEU A 280 -2.34 -0.33 -11.95
N ASP A 281 -3.13 0.64 -12.35
CA ASP A 281 -4.06 0.53 -13.48
C ASP A 281 -3.31 0.27 -14.79
N TYR A 282 -2.10 0.80 -14.91
CA TYR A 282 -1.22 0.70 -16.07
C TYR A 282 0.12 0.07 -15.71
N LYS A 283 0.89 -0.25 -16.75
CA LYS A 283 2.25 -0.72 -16.58
C LYS A 283 3.07 0.32 -15.81
N ILE A 284 3.80 -0.14 -14.79
CA ILE A 284 4.67 0.71 -13.99
C ILE A 284 5.68 1.48 -14.87
N PRO A 285 6.00 2.74 -14.51
CA PRO A 285 6.78 3.64 -15.35
C PRO A 285 8.29 3.35 -15.36
N HIS A 286 8.77 2.48 -14.48
CA HIS A 286 10.19 2.17 -14.30
C HIS A 286 10.42 0.65 -14.19
N GLN A 287 11.65 0.23 -14.01
CA GLN A 287 12.01 -1.15 -13.71
C GLN A 287 12.00 -1.38 -12.20
N CYS A 288 11.72 -2.59 -11.75
CA CYS A 288 11.97 -3.00 -10.38
C CYS A 288 13.47 -3.27 -10.20
N LYS A 289 14.09 -2.59 -9.22
CA LYS A 289 15.50 -2.80 -8.90
C LYS A 289 15.71 -4.13 -8.17
N SER A 290 14.74 -4.53 -7.35
CA SER A 290 14.75 -5.79 -6.61
C SER A 290 13.50 -6.59 -6.94
N GLY A 291 13.63 -7.92 -7.11
CA GLY A 291 12.51 -8.79 -7.44
C GLY A 291 11.97 -8.62 -8.85
N THR A 292 10.74 -9.01 -9.05
CA THR A 292 10.03 -8.91 -10.34
C THR A 292 8.77 -8.07 -10.15
N CYS A 293 8.65 -7.04 -10.98
CA CYS A 293 7.46 -6.18 -11.00
C CYS A 293 6.18 -6.94 -11.34
N PRO A 294 5.01 -6.49 -10.86
CA PRO A 294 3.73 -6.95 -11.39
C PRO A 294 3.64 -6.62 -12.88
N SER A 295 3.09 -7.54 -13.64
CA SER A 295 2.91 -7.41 -15.09
C SER A 295 1.46 -7.15 -15.49
N LYS A 296 0.51 -7.42 -14.57
CA LYS A 296 -0.92 -7.21 -14.78
C LYS A 296 -1.39 -5.86 -14.26
N SER A 297 -2.57 -5.46 -14.70
CA SER A 297 -3.26 -4.28 -14.19
C SER A 297 -3.99 -4.62 -12.88
N PHE A 298 -3.82 -3.77 -11.87
CA PHE A 298 -4.52 -3.82 -10.58
C PHE A 298 -5.14 -2.43 -10.31
N PRO A 299 -6.32 -2.14 -10.88
CA PRO A 299 -6.91 -0.80 -10.86
C PRO A 299 -7.14 -0.27 -9.46
N GLY A 300 -6.64 0.96 -9.22
CA GLY A 300 -6.85 1.68 -7.98
C GLY A 300 -6.00 1.21 -6.80
N ILE A 301 -5.11 0.23 -6.99
CA ILE A 301 -4.07 -0.07 -6.02
C ILE A 301 -2.92 0.91 -6.24
N TRP A 302 -2.46 1.52 -5.16
CA TRP A 302 -1.32 2.41 -5.18
C TRP A 302 -0.01 1.65 -4.98
N GLU A 303 1.00 2.03 -5.73
CA GLU A 303 2.39 1.74 -5.39
C GLU A 303 3.02 3.02 -4.84
N VAL A 304 3.61 2.91 -3.65
CA VAL A 304 4.39 3.97 -3.02
C VAL A 304 5.86 3.58 -3.11
N PRO A 305 6.53 3.97 -4.18
CA PRO A 305 7.84 3.43 -4.53
C PRO A 305 8.94 3.92 -3.59
N LEU A 306 9.94 3.06 -3.35
CA LEU A 306 11.14 3.44 -2.63
C LEU A 306 12.16 4.02 -3.64
N ASN A 307 12.21 5.33 -3.73
CA ASN A 307 13.26 6.01 -4.48
C ASN A 307 14.62 5.79 -3.80
N ALA A 308 15.63 5.49 -4.60
CA ALA A 308 16.97 5.28 -4.06
C ALA A 308 17.55 6.57 -3.47
N HIS A 309 18.14 6.46 -2.28
CA HIS A 309 18.96 7.52 -1.66
C HIS A 309 20.37 7.51 -2.25
N PHE A 310 20.94 8.67 -2.44
CA PHE A 310 22.25 8.82 -3.02
C PHE A 310 23.30 9.06 -1.93
N VAL A 311 24.45 8.39 -2.04
CA VAL A 311 25.60 8.56 -1.16
C VAL A 311 26.82 8.89 -2.03
N GLU A 312 27.28 10.14 -2.00
CA GLU A 312 28.37 10.61 -2.87
C GLU A 312 29.69 9.81 -2.76
N SER A 313 29.95 9.26 -1.59
CA SER A 313 31.25 8.66 -1.26
C SER A 313 31.41 7.22 -1.73
N TYR A 314 30.45 6.64 -2.43
CA TYR A 314 30.50 5.24 -2.83
C TYR A 314 30.28 5.09 -4.34
N GLU A 315 31.21 4.49 -5.07
CA GLU A 315 31.01 4.15 -6.49
C GLU A 315 29.78 3.26 -6.65
N GLY A 316 28.68 3.82 -7.23
CA GLY A 316 27.38 3.18 -7.28
C GLY A 316 26.54 3.28 -6.00
N GLY A 317 26.88 4.21 -5.10
CA GLY A 317 26.27 4.39 -3.79
C GLY A 317 24.83 4.86 -3.82
N HIS A 318 23.90 3.91 -3.83
CA HIS A 318 22.49 4.17 -3.65
C HIS A 318 21.85 2.99 -2.92
N CYS A 319 20.94 3.31 -2.04
CA CYS A 319 20.33 2.39 -1.09
C CYS A 319 18.83 2.65 -0.99
N PRO A 320 18.01 1.63 -0.85
CA PRO A 320 16.56 1.80 -0.65
C PRO A 320 16.19 2.10 0.80
N TYR A 321 16.99 1.66 1.78
CA TYR A 321 16.81 1.91 3.21
C TYR A 321 17.92 2.79 3.76
N MET A 322 17.59 3.67 4.70
CA MET A 322 18.54 4.59 5.33
C MET A 322 19.70 3.85 6.02
N ASP A 323 19.42 2.75 6.70
CA ASP A 323 20.42 1.94 7.40
C ASP A 323 21.28 1.06 6.48
N GLN A 324 20.92 0.94 5.20
CA GLN A 324 21.71 0.27 4.17
C GLN A 324 22.66 1.22 3.45
N CYS A 325 22.52 2.52 3.68
CA CYS A 325 23.38 3.53 3.10
C CYS A 325 24.75 3.55 3.81
N VAL A 326 25.80 3.21 3.09
CA VAL A 326 27.17 3.19 3.65
C VAL A 326 27.75 4.60 3.64
N LEU A 327 27.85 5.21 4.82
CA LEU A 327 28.51 6.49 5.03
C LEU A 327 29.96 6.25 5.49
N HIS A 328 30.92 6.96 4.92
CA HIS A 328 32.31 6.81 5.31
C HIS A 328 32.62 7.34 6.72
N ASN A 329 31.95 8.44 7.10
CA ASN A 329 32.01 8.99 8.44
C ASN A 329 30.64 8.86 9.10
N HIS A 330 30.66 8.47 10.37
CA HIS A 330 29.44 8.38 11.17
C HIS A 330 29.32 9.56 12.15
N ASP A 331 29.93 10.72 11.83
CA ASP A 331 29.70 11.94 12.60
C ASP A 331 28.30 12.48 12.35
N ALA A 332 27.67 12.96 13.39
CA ALA A 332 26.30 13.44 13.32
C ALA A 332 26.09 14.65 12.38
N ASN A 333 27.17 15.43 12.11
CA ASN A 333 27.08 16.53 11.15
C ASN A 333 27.17 16.03 9.72
N ASP A 334 28.03 15.04 9.47
CA ASP A 334 28.15 14.43 8.14
C ASP A 334 26.83 13.70 7.77
N VAL A 335 26.25 12.98 8.73
CA VAL A 335 24.93 12.35 8.56
C VAL A 335 23.84 13.39 8.27
N PHE A 336 23.83 14.49 9.02
CA PHE A 336 22.90 15.59 8.76
C PHE A 336 23.10 16.20 7.37
N ALA A 337 24.32 16.50 6.98
CA ALA A 337 24.65 17.08 5.68
C ALA A 337 24.19 16.16 4.53
N TRP A 338 24.45 14.85 4.66
CA TRP A 338 23.99 13.87 3.69
C TRP A 338 22.45 13.82 3.58
N LEU A 339 21.73 13.77 4.71
CA LEU A 339 20.28 13.77 4.73
C LEU A 339 19.69 15.04 4.11
N GLN A 340 20.33 16.18 4.38
CA GLN A 340 19.94 17.46 3.79
C GLN A 340 20.13 17.46 2.27
N GLU A 341 21.27 17.03 1.78
CA GLU A 341 21.58 16.98 0.34
C GLU A 341 20.63 16.04 -0.42
N ASP A 342 20.40 14.82 0.12
CA ASP A 342 19.46 13.87 -0.50
C ASP A 342 18.02 14.38 -0.48
N PHE A 343 17.59 15.06 0.60
CA PHE A 343 16.29 15.71 0.68
C PHE A 343 16.16 16.86 -0.32
N GLU A 344 17.18 17.69 -0.50
CA GLU A 344 17.19 18.83 -1.41
C GLU A 344 16.97 18.40 -2.88
N ARG A 345 17.37 17.19 -3.22
CA ARG A 345 17.09 16.56 -4.53
C ARG A 345 15.58 16.40 -4.80
N TYR A 346 14.76 16.22 -3.77
CA TYR A 346 13.29 16.21 -3.87
C TYR A 346 12.73 17.64 -3.81
N TYR A 347 13.21 18.38 -2.84
CA TYR A 347 12.70 19.70 -2.49
C TYR A 347 12.80 20.72 -3.62
N TYR A 348 13.91 20.73 -4.34
CA TYR A 348 14.16 21.68 -5.44
C TYR A 348 13.78 21.17 -6.82
N GLN A 349 13.25 19.97 -6.95
CA GLN A 349 12.85 19.44 -8.24
C GLN A 349 11.33 19.29 -8.36
N ASN A 350 10.82 18.10 -8.09
CA ASN A 350 9.42 17.79 -8.34
C ASN A 350 8.59 17.55 -7.07
N LYS A 351 9.18 17.77 -5.87
CA LYS A 351 8.49 17.60 -4.59
C LYS A 351 7.83 16.22 -4.39
N ALA A 352 8.30 15.17 -5.07
CA ALA A 352 7.85 13.82 -4.78
C ALA A 352 8.02 13.51 -3.28
N PRO A 353 7.15 12.72 -2.64
CA PRO A 353 7.29 12.40 -1.24
C PRO A 353 8.68 11.84 -0.90
N TYR A 354 9.38 12.48 0.03
CA TYR A 354 10.67 12.03 0.53
C TYR A 354 10.44 10.94 1.58
N MET A 355 10.54 9.68 1.17
CA MET A 355 10.40 8.54 2.06
C MET A 355 11.74 8.21 2.71
N MET A 356 11.73 8.07 4.03
CA MET A 356 12.87 7.69 4.86
C MET A 356 12.56 6.35 5.55
N PRO A 357 12.89 5.22 4.93
CA PRO A 357 12.62 3.91 5.50
C PRO A 357 13.77 3.45 6.39
N PHE A 358 13.45 3.00 7.61
CA PHE A 358 14.40 2.61 8.64
C PHE A 358 14.10 1.20 9.18
N HIS A 359 15.16 0.42 9.40
CA HIS A 359 15.12 -0.69 10.35
C HIS A 359 15.70 -0.26 11.71
N THR A 360 15.54 -1.10 12.71
CA THR A 360 16.08 -0.89 14.07
C THR A 360 17.59 -0.62 14.08
N ASN A 361 18.33 -1.18 13.11
CA ASN A 361 19.78 -1.04 13.01
C ASN A 361 20.25 0.42 12.92
N TRP A 362 19.51 1.31 12.29
CA TRP A 362 19.82 2.74 12.25
C TRP A 362 20.02 3.32 13.64
N PHE A 363 19.15 2.97 14.57
CA PHE A 363 19.12 3.52 15.92
C PHE A 363 20.17 2.91 16.88
N GLN A 364 20.82 1.83 16.48
CA GLN A 364 21.92 1.24 17.24
C GLN A 364 23.22 2.05 17.11
N ILE A 365 23.32 2.90 16.10
CA ILE A 365 24.47 3.78 15.89
C ILE A 365 24.08 5.19 16.32
N ARG A 366 24.61 5.61 17.47
CA ARG A 366 24.26 6.89 18.11
C ARG A 366 24.40 8.10 17.18
N GLU A 367 25.44 8.13 16.35
CA GLU A 367 25.68 9.28 15.48
C GLU A 367 24.71 9.35 14.31
N LEU A 368 24.19 8.21 13.81
CA LEU A 368 23.11 8.17 12.84
C LEU A 368 21.80 8.73 13.43
N GLU A 369 21.44 8.31 14.65
CA GLU A 369 20.25 8.86 15.35
C GLU A 369 20.40 10.36 15.59
N ARG A 370 21.58 10.84 16.02
CA ARG A 370 21.85 12.27 16.25
C ARG A 370 21.77 13.09 14.96
N GLY A 371 22.32 12.58 13.87
CA GLY A 371 22.22 13.21 12.54
C GLY A 371 20.77 13.32 12.08
N LEU A 372 20.00 12.25 12.25
CA LEU A 372 18.56 12.28 11.96
C LEU A 372 17.83 13.35 12.78
N HIS A 373 18.07 13.44 14.10
CA HIS A 373 17.45 14.46 14.92
C HIS A 373 17.79 15.89 14.47
N LYS A 374 19.05 16.15 14.05
CA LYS A 374 19.45 17.44 13.46
C LYS A 374 18.68 17.73 12.18
N PHE A 375 18.53 16.73 11.32
CA PHE A 375 17.75 16.85 10.09
C PHE A 375 16.29 17.16 10.36
N LEU A 376 15.65 16.41 11.26
CA LEU A 376 14.27 16.65 11.67
C LEU A 376 14.06 18.05 12.29
N ASP A 377 15.02 18.54 13.10
CA ASP A 377 14.94 19.88 13.67
C ASP A 377 15.15 20.97 12.62
N TRP A 378 16.05 20.74 11.66
CA TRP A 378 16.26 21.66 10.53
C TRP A 378 15.00 21.77 9.64
N THR A 379 14.34 20.64 9.33
CA THR A 379 13.11 20.67 8.51
C THR A 379 11.97 21.45 9.14
N GLN A 380 11.95 21.62 10.49
CA GLN A 380 10.97 22.49 11.17
C GLN A 380 11.15 23.98 10.83
N THR A 381 12.27 24.38 10.23
CA THR A 381 12.50 25.75 9.76
C THR A 381 11.91 26.01 8.37
N LEU A 382 11.48 24.97 7.67
CA LEU A 382 10.91 25.05 6.32
C LEU A 382 9.37 25.10 6.41
N PRO A 383 8.73 26.15 5.88
CA PRO A 383 7.30 26.40 6.13
C PRO A 383 6.37 25.47 5.32
N ASP A 384 6.90 24.78 4.33
CA ASP A 384 6.15 23.96 3.38
C ASP A 384 6.47 22.44 3.51
N VAL A 385 7.18 22.03 4.58
CA VAL A 385 7.50 20.63 4.88
C VAL A 385 6.45 20.03 5.80
N TRP A 386 5.94 18.85 5.43
CA TRP A 386 4.89 18.15 6.14
C TRP A 386 5.26 16.69 6.37
N PHE A 387 5.16 16.23 7.62
CA PHE A 387 5.35 14.84 8.02
C PHE A 387 3.99 14.19 8.23
N VAL A 388 3.63 13.30 7.35
CA VAL A 388 2.34 12.62 7.35
C VAL A 388 2.51 11.12 7.16
N THR A 389 1.47 10.34 7.39
CA THR A 389 1.49 8.91 7.12
C THR A 389 1.37 8.63 5.62
N VAL A 390 1.69 7.41 5.19
CA VAL A 390 1.57 7.01 3.78
C VAL A 390 0.12 7.17 3.29
N THR A 391 -0.86 6.71 4.06
CA THR A 391 -2.28 6.87 3.72
C THR A 391 -2.68 8.35 3.61
N GLN A 392 -2.19 9.21 4.51
CA GLN A 392 -2.44 10.64 4.43
C GLN A 392 -1.82 11.28 3.18
N ALA A 393 -0.61 10.86 2.81
CA ALA A 393 0.02 11.33 1.56
C ALA A 393 -0.78 10.91 0.33
N LEU A 394 -1.21 9.64 0.26
CA LEU A 394 -2.04 9.14 -0.83
C LEU A 394 -3.39 9.88 -0.90
N THR A 395 -4.00 10.18 0.25
CA THR A 395 -5.22 10.98 0.31
C THR A 395 -5.01 12.37 -0.29
N TRP A 396 -3.87 13.01 -0.01
CA TRP A 396 -3.53 14.28 -0.63
C TRP A 396 -3.29 14.13 -2.14
N ILE A 397 -2.57 13.10 -2.59
CA ILE A 397 -2.29 12.86 -4.02
C ILE A 397 -3.59 12.64 -4.81
N THR A 398 -4.60 11.99 -4.23
CA THR A 398 -5.89 11.80 -4.89
C THR A 398 -6.66 13.10 -5.13
N ASP A 399 -6.52 14.08 -4.25
CA ASP A 399 -7.10 15.42 -4.40
C ASP A 399 -6.15 16.50 -3.90
N PRO A 400 -5.09 16.80 -4.68
CA PRO A 400 -4.02 17.71 -4.26
C PRO A 400 -4.53 19.11 -3.92
N LYS A 401 -4.04 19.63 -2.80
CA LYS A 401 -4.30 20.96 -2.29
C LYS A 401 -3.01 21.78 -2.29
N THR A 402 -3.12 23.05 -2.61
CA THR A 402 -1.99 23.98 -2.53
C THR A 402 -1.71 24.37 -1.08
N LEU A 403 -0.51 24.88 -0.80
CA LEU A 403 -0.03 25.24 0.54
C LEU A 403 -1.02 26.10 1.34
N ASN A 404 -1.66 27.06 0.69
CA ASN A 404 -2.64 27.96 1.35
C ASN A 404 -3.93 27.24 1.79
N GLN A 405 -4.22 26.05 1.26
CA GLN A 405 -5.39 25.25 1.60
C GLN A 405 -5.10 24.21 2.71
N LEU A 406 -3.82 23.93 3.01
CA LEU A 406 -3.44 22.84 3.90
C LEU A 406 -3.72 23.10 5.38
N ASN A 407 -3.73 24.35 5.83
CA ASN A 407 -3.99 24.67 7.22
C ASN A 407 -5.35 24.17 7.73
N ASN A 408 -6.31 24.01 6.84
CA ASN A 408 -7.66 23.51 7.15
C ASN A 408 -7.97 22.20 6.41
N TYR A 409 -6.94 21.54 5.88
CA TYR A 409 -7.11 20.27 5.18
C TYR A 409 -7.44 19.16 6.19
N GLU A 410 -8.69 18.72 6.16
CA GLU A 410 -9.26 17.82 7.16
C GLU A 410 -8.49 16.50 7.31
N PRO A 411 -8.02 15.81 6.25
CA PRO A 411 -7.25 14.57 6.40
C PRO A 411 -5.91 14.71 7.15
N TRP A 412 -5.36 15.93 7.23
CA TRP A 412 -4.12 16.22 7.96
C TRP A 412 -4.35 16.97 9.26
N ASN A 413 -5.61 17.06 9.69
CA ASN A 413 -6.00 17.79 10.91
C ASN A 413 -6.02 16.84 12.10
N CYS A 414 -5.36 17.26 13.20
CA CYS A 414 -5.32 16.51 14.46
C CYS A 414 -6.44 16.86 15.45
N LYS A 415 -7.35 17.76 15.10
CA LYS A 415 -8.47 18.16 15.97
C LYS A 415 -9.54 17.07 16.08
N ALA A 416 -9.70 16.26 15.05
CA ALA A 416 -10.53 15.08 15.10
C ALA A 416 -9.69 13.86 15.51
N LYS A 417 -10.29 12.90 16.21
CA LYS A 417 -9.62 11.65 16.55
C LYS A 417 -9.35 10.88 15.25
N SER A 418 -8.09 10.73 14.88
CA SER A 418 -7.68 10.14 13.60
C SER A 418 -7.71 8.61 13.58
N THR A 419 -7.90 7.96 14.73
CA THR A 419 -7.88 6.49 14.86
C THR A 419 -9.01 5.99 15.74
N GLN A 420 -9.51 4.79 15.40
CA GLN A 420 -10.48 4.06 16.23
C GLN A 420 -9.79 3.20 17.28
N THR A 421 -8.47 3.04 17.22
CA THR A 421 -7.70 2.21 18.16
C THR A 421 -7.83 2.77 19.58
N PRO A 422 -8.33 1.99 20.54
CA PRO A 422 -8.50 2.42 21.90
C PRO A 422 -7.15 2.57 22.62
N LYS A 423 -7.16 3.32 23.72
CA LYS A 423 -5.97 3.48 24.56
C LYS A 423 -5.49 2.10 25.04
N PRO A 424 -4.19 1.80 24.95
CA PRO A 424 -3.63 0.53 25.46
C PRO A 424 -3.73 0.41 26.98
N CYS A 425 -3.55 -0.79 27.48
CA CYS A 425 -3.44 -1.06 28.90
C CYS A 425 -2.16 -0.42 29.50
N ASN A 426 -2.18 -0.18 30.81
CA ASN A 426 -1.01 0.33 31.51
C ASN A 426 0.07 -0.74 31.72
N ILE A 427 -0.34 -2.01 31.87
CA ILE A 427 0.56 -3.14 32.10
C ILE A 427 0.17 -4.24 31.09
N SER A 428 1.13 -4.61 30.26
CA SER A 428 0.96 -5.70 29.27
C SER A 428 1.15 -7.08 29.89
N ASN A 429 0.49 -8.08 29.31
CA ASN A 429 0.78 -9.48 29.56
C ASN A 429 2.03 -9.88 28.78
N LYS A 430 2.99 -10.49 29.48
CA LYS A 430 4.22 -11.04 28.90
C LYS A 430 4.04 -12.52 28.67
N CYS A 431 3.94 -12.90 27.40
CA CYS A 431 3.62 -14.27 27.01
C CYS A 431 4.89 -15.01 26.59
N ALA A 432 5.19 -16.11 27.26
CA ALA A 432 6.22 -17.07 26.86
C ALA A 432 5.50 -18.32 26.31
N LEU A 433 5.54 -18.49 24.99
CA LEU A 433 4.65 -19.40 24.27
C LEU A 433 5.43 -20.51 23.57
N ALA A 434 4.91 -21.71 23.61
CA ALA A 434 5.45 -22.81 22.84
C ALA A 434 5.28 -22.47 21.31
N PHE A 435 6.35 -22.65 20.57
CA PHE A 435 6.36 -22.56 19.14
C PHE A 435 6.92 -23.84 18.52
N LYS A 436 6.25 -24.33 17.51
CA LYS A 436 6.73 -25.44 16.69
C LYS A 436 6.67 -25.01 15.24
N GLU A 437 7.83 -24.93 14.61
CA GLU A 437 7.88 -24.57 13.20
C GLU A 437 7.26 -25.68 12.33
N PRO A 438 6.28 -25.37 11.46
CA PRO A 438 5.56 -26.38 10.68
C PRO A 438 6.45 -27.25 9.79
N ALA A 439 7.56 -26.68 9.28
CA ALA A 439 8.46 -27.31 8.34
C ALA A 439 9.65 -28.04 9.00
N SER A 440 9.85 -27.88 10.30
CA SER A 440 10.97 -28.47 11.03
C SER A 440 10.49 -29.11 12.33
N ASN A 441 11.29 -30.03 12.89
CA ASN A 441 11.02 -30.57 14.20
C ASN A 441 11.54 -29.69 15.37
N ILE A 442 11.89 -28.43 15.06
CA ILE A 442 12.38 -27.49 16.04
C ILE A 442 11.19 -26.98 16.84
N SER A 443 11.23 -27.19 18.16
CA SER A 443 10.34 -26.56 19.10
C SER A 443 11.12 -25.55 19.93
N ASP A 444 10.59 -24.34 20.07
CA ASP A 444 11.21 -23.24 20.77
C ASP A 444 10.18 -22.53 21.67
N THR A 445 10.64 -21.61 22.48
CA THR A 445 9.78 -20.71 23.24
C THR A 445 9.92 -19.31 22.65
N ARG A 446 8.82 -18.78 22.13
CA ARG A 446 8.76 -17.41 21.59
C ARG A 446 8.03 -16.48 22.53
N TYR A 447 8.37 -15.21 22.45
CA TYR A 447 7.88 -14.20 23.38
C TYR A 447 7.11 -13.13 22.62
N MET A 448 6.01 -12.68 23.22
CA MET A 448 5.25 -11.51 22.76
C MET A 448 4.64 -10.79 23.98
N GLU A 449 4.28 -9.53 23.79
CA GLU A 449 3.58 -8.73 24.79
C GLU A 449 2.30 -8.15 24.19
N THR A 450 1.21 -8.21 24.96
CA THR A 450 -0.11 -7.70 24.53
C THR A 450 -0.93 -7.23 25.73
N CYS A 451 -1.94 -6.40 25.48
CA CYS A 451 -2.95 -6.03 26.48
C CYS A 451 -3.99 -7.14 26.74
N PHE A 452 -4.05 -8.14 25.88
CA PHE A 452 -5.01 -9.24 25.95
C PHE A 452 -4.42 -10.44 26.67
N GLU A 453 -5.25 -11.44 26.94
CA GLU A 453 -4.78 -12.72 27.49
C GLU A 453 -3.77 -13.38 26.54
N CYS A 454 -2.79 -14.07 27.13
CA CYS A 454 -1.82 -14.81 26.36
C CYS A 454 -2.50 -15.97 25.61
N PRO A 455 -2.21 -16.17 24.32
CA PRO A 455 -2.75 -17.30 23.59
C PRO A 455 -2.16 -18.64 24.09
N ALA A 456 -2.76 -19.73 23.66
CA ALA A 456 -2.31 -21.07 24.08
C ALA A 456 -0.93 -21.44 23.51
N VAL A 457 -0.66 -21.04 22.27
CA VAL A 457 0.61 -21.24 21.60
C VAL A 457 1.01 -19.93 20.87
N TYR A 458 2.26 -19.86 20.39
CA TYR A 458 2.71 -18.69 19.64
C TYR A 458 1.93 -18.58 18.33
N PRO A 459 1.25 -17.43 18.07
CA PRO A 459 0.50 -17.22 16.83
C PRO A 459 1.41 -17.37 15.61
N TRP A 460 0.96 -18.07 14.59
CA TRP A 460 1.74 -18.33 13.40
C TRP A 460 0.86 -18.59 12.20
N LEU A 461 1.47 -18.88 11.05
CA LEU A 461 0.77 -19.26 9.82
C LEU A 461 -0.24 -20.39 10.06
N GLY A 462 -1.50 -20.18 9.67
CA GLY A 462 -2.60 -21.11 9.84
C GLY A 462 -3.23 -21.15 11.24
N ASP A 463 -2.68 -20.43 12.23
CA ASP A 463 -3.25 -20.21 13.56
C ASP A 463 -2.86 -18.83 14.09
N SER A 464 -3.34 -17.79 13.45
CA SER A 464 -3.03 -16.39 13.77
C SER A 464 -3.48 -15.94 15.16
N HIS A 465 -4.39 -16.67 15.79
CA HIS A 465 -4.82 -16.40 17.17
C HIS A 465 -4.08 -17.24 18.23
N GLY A 466 -3.22 -18.17 17.82
CA GLY A 466 -2.46 -19.00 18.74
C GLY A 466 -3.32 -19.93 19.60
N THR A 467 -4.34 -20.51 19.00
CA THR A 467 -5.30 -21.42 19.69
C THR A 467 -4.74 -22.82 19.92
N GLY A 468 -3.68 -23.18 19.22
CA GLY A 468 -3.11 -24.54 19.20
C GLY A 468 -3.84 -25.49 18.24
N ILE A 469 -4.77 -25.02 17.46
CA ILE A 469 -5.52 -25.79 16.45
C ILE A 469 -4.99 -25.43 15.06
N PRO A 470 -4.14 -26.23 14.44
CA PRO A 470 -3.60 -25.95 13.12
C PRO A 470 -4.69 -25.88 12.05
N GLY A 471 -4.54 -24.97 11.08
CA GLY A 471 -5.45 -24.82 9.94
C GLY A 471 -6.80 -24.21 10.30
N ARG A 472 -6.94 -23.55 11.46
CA ARG A 472 -8.15 -22.84 11.85
C ARG A 472 -8.39 -21.58 11.02
N ASP A 473 -7.32 -20.97 10.54
CA ASP A 473 -7.41 -19.78 9.72
C ASP A 473 -7.77 -20.15 8.28
N ASN A 474 -9.06 -20.16 7.97
CA ASN A 474 -9.53 -20.28 6.60
C ASN A 474 -9.91 -18.90 6.07
N TYR A 475 -8.91 -18.15 5.58
CA TYR A 475 -9.11 -16.80 5.05
C TYR A 475 -9.80 -16.78 3.67
N ILE A 476 -9.78 -17.89 2.96
CA ILE A 476 -10.26 -17.99 1.58
C ILE A 476 -11.78 -18.05 1.56
N ASP A 477 -12.40 -18.76 2.47
CA ASP A 477 -13.85 -18.79 2.62
C ASP A 477 -14.43 -17.43 3.04
N GLN A 478 -13.61 -16.53 3.59
CA GLN A 478 -14.01 -15.16 3.94
C GLN A 478 -14.03 -14.21 2.74
N SER A 479 -13.49 -14.61 1.60
CA SER A 479 -13.48 -13.80 0.38
C SER A 479 -14.77 -13.90 -0.44
N GLY A 480 -15.68 -14.82 -0.12
CA GLY A 480 -16.82 -15.08 -1.00
C GLY A 480 -18.08 -15.69 -0.40
N GLY A 481 -18.36 -15.62 0.91
CA GLY A 481 -19.57 -16.20 1.43
C GLY A 481 -19.98 -15.70 2.82
N GLY A 482 -21.11 -15.03 2.90
CA GLY A 482 -21.81 -14.78 4.15
C GLY A 482 -22.27 -16.08 4.78
N GLY A 483 -21.48 -16.60 5.73
CA GLY A 483 -21.91 -17.67 6.63
C GLY A 483 -22.29 -17.06 7.97
N THR A 484 -23.56 -17.02 8.27
CA THR A 484 -24.09 -16.73 9.61
C THR A 484 -23.68 -17.86 10.54
N GLY A 485 -22.60 -17.64 11.28
CA GLY A 485 -22.28 -18.48 12.43
C GLY A 485 -23.05 -17.97 13.64
N ASP A 486 -24.20 -18.59 13.94
CA ASP A 486 -24.89 -18.43 15.21
C ASP A 486 -23.99 -18.92 16.34
N ASP A 487 -23.41 -18.01 17.07
CA ASP A 487 -22.86 -18.26 18.39
C ASP A 487 -24.03 -18.49 19.38
N LYS A 488 -24.51 -19.73 19.43
CA LYS A 488 -25.38 -20.17 20.53
C LYS A 488 -24.49 -20.41 21.75
N GLY A 489 -24.46 -19.41 22.63
CA GLY A 489 -24.03 -19.59 23.99
C GLY A 489 -24.83 -20.70 24.66
N SER A 490 -24.18 -21.78 24.99
CA SER A 490 -24.70 -22.81 25.86
C SER A 490 -24.57 -22.35 27.32
N SER A 491 -25.62 -21.77 27.83
CA SER A 491 -25.83 -21.71 29.30
C SER A 491 -26.27 -23.07 29.76
N ASN A 492 -25.41 -23.77 30.46
CA ASN A 492 -25.82 -24.88 31.34
C ASN A 492 -25.88 -24.33 32.77
N ASP A 493 -27.09 -23.96 33.16
CA ASP A 493 -27.51 -24.00 34.54
C ASP A 493 -27.74 -25.48 34.87
N ASP A 494 -26.98 -26.03 35.79
CA ASP A 494 -27.36 -27.25 36.53
C ASP A 494 -27.22 -26.99 38.01
N GLU A 495 -28.39 -26.90 38.65
CA GLU A 495 -28.60 -27.10 40.08
C GLU A 495 -28.21 -28.55 40.49
N ASN A 496 -27.34 -28.68 41.47
CA ASN A 496 -27.51 -29.44 42.71
C ASN A 496 -26.28 -29.34 43.60
#